data_ada3923581d29e5ebab147ab27272db8
#
_entry.id   ada3923581d29e5ebab147ab27272db8
#
_cell.length_a   1.000
_cell.length_b   1.000
_cell.length_c   1.000
_cell.angle_alpha   90.00
_cell.angle_beta   90.00
_cell.angle_gamma   90.00
#
_symmetry.space_group_name_H-M   'P 1'
#
loop_
_entity.id
_entity.type
_entity.pdbx_description
1 polymer ?
#
loop_
_entity_poly.entity_id
_entity_poly.type
_entity_poly.pdbx_seq_one_letter_code
_entity_poly.pdbx_strand_id
1 'polypeptide(L)'
;SDHASLLITDMRCAATRGANVNEIFPRSLPHLYRNQTLRLFGRYEDRADTLTLSITGRDASGRLRDLIFSRRLSECPAASPTLPSQWAGQKILFLLSRMNISNNPGEQASLRERIEALKKQYSILSPY
;
A
#
# COMPACT_ATOMS: atom_id res chain seq x y z
N SER A 1 1.48 -15.33 26.06
CA SER A 1 1.57 -15.19 25.04
C SER A 1 1.11 -14.07 24.68
N ASP A 2 1.71 -13.55 24.41
CA ASP A 2 1.58 -12.69 23.66
C ASP A 2 0.69 -12.72 22.65
N HIS A 3 -0.42 -13.18 22.72
CA HIS A 3 -1.39 -13.05 21.76
C HIS A 3 -1.85 -11.65 21.77
N ALA A 4 -1.34 -10.90 20.88
CA ALA A 4 -1.84 -9.60 20.62
C ALA A 4 -3.32 -9.74 20.30
N SER A 5 -4.15 -8.95 20.92
CA SER A 5 -5.58 -8.96 20.65
C SER A 5 -5.83 -8.51 19.23
N LEU A 6 -6.62 -9.27 18.49
CA LEU A 6 -7.03 -8.89 17.16
C LEU A 6 -7.95 -7.68 17.24
N LEU A 7 -7.64 -6.63 16.52
CA LEU A 7 -8.44 -5.42 16.49
C LEU A 7 -9.32 -5.33 15.24
N ILE A 8 -8.75 -5.53 14.08
CA ILE A 8 -9.47 -5.37 12.82
C ILE A 8 -9.02 -6.41 11.81
N THR A 9 -9.99 -7.02 11.12
CA THR A 9 -9.76 -7.99 10.05
C THR A 9 -10.36 -7.48 8.74
N ASP A 10 -10.03 -8.13 7.65
CA ASP A 10 -10.60 -7.86 6.33
C ASP A 10 -10.52 -6.38 5.96
N MET A 11 -9.37 -5.79 6.19
CA MET A 11 -9.19 -4.38 5.96
C MET A 11 -9.06 -4.04 4.48
N ARG A 12 -9.69 -2.92 4.10
CA ARG A 12 -9.59 -2.35 2.77
C ARG A 12 -9.30 -0.86 2.89
N CYS A 13 -8.44 -0.37 2.02
CA CYS A 13 -8.09 1.03 1.99
C CYS A 13 -8.75 1.72 0.81
N ALA A 14 -9.26 2.91 1.04
CA ALA A 14 -9.75 3.79 -0.01
C ALA A 14 -9.12 5.16 0.16
N ALA A 15 -8.85 5.82 -0.95
CA ALA A 15 -8.36 7.18 -0.94
C ALA A 15 -9.47 8.08 -1.50
N THR A 16 -9.87 9.09 -0.74
CA THR A 16 -10.91 10.01 -1.18
C THR A 16 -10.33 11.31 -1.71
N ARG A 17 -9.13 11.67 -1.30
CA ARG A 17 -8.45 12.87 -1.76
C ARG A 17 -6.94 12.68 -1.70
N GLY A 18 -6.27 13.27 -2.67
CA GLY A 18 -4.81 13.43 -2.66
C GLY A 18 -4.00 12.22 -3.05
N ALA A 19 -4.61 11.07 -3.20
CA ALA A 19 -3.90 9.86 -3.59
C ALA A 19 -4.77 8.94 -4.43
N ASN A 20 -4.11 8.15 -5.28
CA ASN A 20 -4.78 7.11 -6.04
C ASN A 20 -4.71 5.80 -5.26
N VAL A 21 -5.85 5.25 -4.88
CA VAL A 21 -5.90 4.01 -4.12
C VAL A 21 -5.18 2.86 -4.83
N ASN A 22 -5.18 2.87 -6.17
CA ASN A 22 -4.49 1.84 -6.95
C ASN A 22 -2.97 1.91 -6.86
N GLU A 23 -2.44 3.00 -6.29
CA GLU A 23 -1.01 3.20 -6.08
C GLU A 23 -0.63 3.15 -4.61
N ILE A 24 -1.52 2.67 -3.75
CA ILE A 24 -1.25 2.45 -2.33
C ILE A 24 -0.95 0.96 -2.12
N PHE A 25 0.17 0.68 -1.46
CA PHE A 25 0.62 -0.69 -1.24
C PHE A 25 1.03 -0.91 0.22
N PRO A 26 0.87 -2.12 0.76
CA PRO A 26 0.41 -3.33 0.10
C PRO A 26 -1.08 -3.28 -0.25
N ARG A 27 -1.46 -3.97 -1.31
CA ARG A 27 -2.86 -4.04 -1.76
C ARG A 27 -3.71 -4.93 -0.87
N SER A 28 -3.09 -5.95 -0.32
CA SER A 28 -3.75 -6.85 0.62
C SER A 28 -3.27 -6.49 2.01
N LEU A 29 -4.19 -6.02 2.84
CA LEU A 29 -3.83 -5.55 4.18
C LEU A 29 -3.87 -6.71 5.18
N PRO A 30 -2.86 -6.80 6.04
CA PRO A 30 -2.86 -7.81 7.09
C PRO A 30 -3.91 -7.49 8.15
N HIS A 31 -4.24 -8.47 8.98
CA HIS A 31 -5.06 -8.20 10.16
C HIS A 31 -4.30 -7.25 11.09
N LEU A 32 -5.04 -6.36 11.70
CA LEU A 32 -4.45 -5.43 12.66
C LEU A 32 -4.61 -5.98 14.08
N TYR A 33 -3.51 -6.15 14.74
CA TYR A 33 -3.46 -6.56 16.15
C TYR A 33 -3.03 -5.39 17.02
N ARG A 34 -3.34 -5.49 18.31
CA ARG A 34 -2.90 -4.49 19.28
C ARG A 34 -1.36 -4.40 19.26
N ASN A 35 -0.85 -3.20 19.38
CA ASN A 35 0.58 -2.90 19.38
C ASN A 35 1.30 -3.18 18.05
N GLN A 36 0.56 -3.36 16.97
CA GLN A 36 1.14 -3.45 15.65
C GLN A 36 0.94 -2.16 14.87
N THR A 37 1.89 -1.87 14.02
CA THR A 37 1.82 -0.72 13.12
C THR A 37 1.48 -1.19 11.72
N LEU A 38 0.44 -0.59 11.15
CA LEU A 38 0.13 -0.80 9.75
C LEU A 38 0.88 0.26 8.94
N ARG A 39 1.67 -0.20 7.96
CA ARG A 39 2.39 0.70 7.08
C ARG A 39 1.82 0.62 5.68
N LEU A 40 1.49 1.77 5.14
CA LEU A 40 1.03 1.91 3.76
C LEU A 40 1.95 2.86 3.03
N PHE A 41 2.28 2.51 1.81
CA PHE A 41 3.10 3.33 0.94
C PHE A 41 2.26 3.76 -0.24
N GLY A 42 2.20 5.04 -0.49
CA GLY A 42 1.41 5.60 -1.58
C GLY A 42 2.07 6.82 -2.15
N ARG A 43 1.54 7.27 -3.27
CA ARG A 43 1.93 8.54 -3.87
C ARG A 43 0.75 9.49 -3.78
N TYR A 44 1.01 10.73 -3.51
CA TYR A 44 -0.02 11.77 -3.52
C TYR A 44 0.14 12.64 -4.77
N GLU A 45 -0.96 13.30 -5.11
CA GLU A 45 -0.97 14.20 -6.25
C GLU A 45 -0.19 15.48 -5.93
N ASP A 46 0.59 15.96 -6.91
CA ASP A 46 1.43 17.15 -6.70
C ASP A 46 0.64 18.39 -6.28
N ARG A 47 -0.63 18.49 -6.65
CA ARG A 47 -1.48 19.63 -6.33
C ARG A 47 -2.39 19.38 -5.13
N ALA A 48 -2.24 18.27 -4.47
CA ALA A 48 -3.11 17.94 -3.36
C ALA A 48 -2.75 18.79 -2.14
N ASP A 49 -3.77 19.39 -1.51
CA ASP A 49 -3.59 20.10 -0.25
C ASP A 49 -3.74 19.17 0.92
N THR A 50 -4.60 18.20 0.77
CA THR A 50 -4.97 17.28 1.84
C THR A 50 -4.97 15.85 1.33
N LEU A 51 -4.43 14.96 2.14
CA LEU A 51 -4.51 13.53 1.92
C LEU A 51 -5.58 12.97 2.84
N THR A 52 -6.56 12.26 2.29
CA THR A 52 -7.58 11.59 3.09
C THR A 52 -7.65 10.12 2.69
N LEU A 53 -7.45 9.26 3.66
CA LEU A 53 -7.54 7.81 3.49
C LEU A 53 -8.61 7.26 4.42
N SER A 54 -9.35 6.29 3.96
CA SER A 54 -10.22 5.52 4.84
C SER A 54 -9.82 4.06 4.79
N ILE A 55 -9.85 3.42 5.95
CA ILE A 55 -9.61 1.99 6.06
C ILE A 55 -10.87 1.40 6.68
N THR A 56 -11.49 0.48 5.97
CA THR A 56 -12.65 -0.24 6.49
C THR A 56 -12.23 -1.65 6.86
N GLY A 57 -12.86 -2.19 7.87
CA GLY A 57 -12.60 -3.55 8.30
C GLY A 57 -13.61 -3.98 9.33
N ARG A 58 -13.44 -5.18 9.88
CA ARG A 58 -14.32 -5.72 10.90
C ARG A 58 -13.58 -5.86 12.21
N ASP A 59 -14.22 -5.42 13.29
CA ASP A 59 -13.64 -5.60 14.63
C ASP A 59 -13.89 -7.03 15.13
N ALA A 60 -13.45 -7.30 16.34
CA ALA A 60 -13.57 -8.64 16.94
C ALA A 60 -15.01 -9.09 17.11
N SER A 61 -15.97 -8.16 17.16
CA SER A 61 -17.39 -8.49 17.25
C SER A 61 -18.07 -8.67 15.87
N GLY A 62 -17.30 -8.51 14.79
CA GLY A 62 -17.83 -8.60 13.43
C GLY A 62 -18.44 -7.32 12.90
N ARG A 63 -18.38 -6.22 13.64
CA ARG A 63 -18.90 -4.95 13.19
C ARG A 63 -17.97 -4.30 12.20
N LEU A 64 -18.56 -3.65 11.21
CA LEU A 64 -17.79 -2.81 10.30
C LEU A 64 -17.29 -1.57 11.04
N ARG A 65 -16.03 -1.26 10.82
CA ARG A 65 -15.37 -0.08 11.35
C ARG A 65 -14.75 0.72 10.23
N ASP A 66 -14.88 2.04 10.33
CA ASP A 66 -14.22 2.96 9.42
C ASP A 66 -13.18 3.74 10.20
N LEU A 67 -11.96 3.71 9.70
CA LEU A 67 -10.88 4.54 10.22
C LEU A 67 -10.55 5.57 9.15
N ILE A 68 -10.75 6.83 9.47
CA ILE A 68 -10.50 7.91 8.53
C ILE A 68 -9.29 8.71 9.00
N PHE A 69 -8.32 8.86 8.11
CA PHE A 69 -7.12 9.63 8.36
C PHE A 69 -7.08 10.77 7.37
N SER A 70 -6.96 11.99 7.88
CA SER A 70 -6.84 13.16 7.03
C SER A 70 -5.67 14.00 7.52
N ARG A 71 -4.86 14.46 6.58
CA ARG A 71 -3.71 15.29 6.91
C ARG A 71 -3.46 16.32 5.83
N ARG A 72 -3.16 17.53 6.24
CA ARG A 72 -2.67 18.55 5.31
C ARG A 72 -1.24 18.21 4.93
N LEU A 73 -0.96 18.22 3.63
CA LEU A 73 0.38 17.87 3.14
C LEU A 73 1.43 18.88 3.58
N SER A 74 1.04 20.13 3.77
CA SER A 74 1.95 21.16 4.28
C SER A 74 2.40 20.91 5.72
N GLU A 75 1.66 20.11 6.46
CA GLU A 75 1.98 19.78 7.85
C GLU A 75 2.74 18.47 7.98
N CYS A 76 2.94 17.76 6.87
CA CYS A 76 3.69 16.52 6.89
C CYS A 76 5.19 16.80 6.92
N PRO A 77 5.97 16.02 7.69
CA PRO A 77 7.41 16.15 7.65
C PRO A 77 7.94 15.74 6.28
N ALA A 78 9.13 16.25 5.94
CA ALA A 78 9.78 15.89 4.70
C ALA A 78 9.95 14.37 4.62
N ALA A 79 9.67 13.79 3.45
CA ALA A 79 9.79 12.36 3.25
C ALA A 79 11.25 11.92 3.34
N SER A 80 11.48 10.73 3.90
CA SER A 80 12.78 10.10 3.87
C SER A 80 13.20 9.87 2.41
N PRO A 81 14.49 10.04 2.06
CA PRO A 81 14.96 9.76 0.70
C PRO A 81 14.72 8.33 0.23
N THR A 82 14.52 7.39 1.16
CA THR A 82 14.28 5.98 0.83
C THR A 82 12.82 5.66 0.57
N LEU A 83 11.87 6.55 0.88
CA LEU A 83 10.45 6.28 0.70
C LEU A 83 10.07 5.94 -0.73
N PRO A 84 10.56 6.65 -1.77
CA PRO A 84 10.21 6.27 -3.12
C PRO A 84 10.61 4.84 -3.48
N SER A 85 11.79 4.40 -3.06
CA SER A 85 12.25 3.03 -3.30
C SER A 85 11.42 2.02 -2.53
N GLN A 86 11.01 2.35 -1.31
CA GLN A 86 10.15 1.48 -0.50
C GLN A 86 8.77 1.31 -1.16
N TRP A 87 8.19 2.39 -1.64
CA TRP A 87 6.93 2.33 -2.38
C TRP A 87 7.08 1.47 -3.64
N ALA A 88 8.13 1.74 -4.44
CA ALA A 88 8.37 0.98 -5.66
C ALA A 88 8.58 -0.51 -5.37
N GLY A 89 9.28 -0.83 -4.29
CA GLY A 89 9.47 -2.22 -3.85
C GLY A 89 8.15 -2.91 -3.56
N GLN A 90 7.23 -2.25 -2.88
CA GLN A 90 5.90 -2.80 -2.59
C GLN A 90 5.08 -2.98 -3.88
N LYS A 91 5.18 -2.03 -4.79
CA LYS A 91 4.51 -2.15 -6.09
C LYS A 91 5.06 -3.33 -6.89
N ILE A 92 6.38 -3.52 -6.88
CA ILE A 92 7.01 -4.66 -7.54
C ILE A 92 6.49 -5.99 -6.97
N LEU A 93 6.40 -6.11 -5.64
CA LEU A 93 5.86 -7.32 -5.01
C LEU A 93 4.41 -7.57 -5.46
N PHE A 94 3.60 -6.54 -5.56
CA PHE A 94 2.25 -6.67 -6.06
C PHE A 94 2.23 -7.17 -7.50
N LEU A 95 3.06 -6.60 -8.38
CA LEU A 95 3.12 -7.01 -9.78
C LEU A 95 3.65 -8.44 -9.92
N LEU A 96 4.62 -8.83 -9.10
CA LEU A 96 5.12 -10.21 -9.08
C LEU A 96 4.03 -11.19 -8.68
N SER A 97 3.24 -10.85 -7.68
CA SER A 97 2.14 -11.73 -7.26
C SER A 97 1.12 -11.91 -8.37
N ARG A 98 0.82 -10.84 -9.10
CA ARG A 98 -0.07 -10.92 -10.26
C ARG A 98 0.51 -11.76 -11.37
N MET A 99 1.79 -11.62 -11.63
CA MET A 99 2.47 -12.40 -12.65
C MET A 99 2.46 -13.90 -12.31
N ASN A 100 2.61 -14.23 -11.03
CA ASN A 100 2.63 -15.62 -10.58
C ASN A 100 1.27 -16.31 -10.73
N ILE A 101 0.18 -15.58 -10.63
CA ILE A 101 -1.16 -16.17 -10.75
C ILE A 101 -1.72 -16.06 -12.16
N SER A 102 -1.07 -15.33 -13.06
CA SER A 102 -1.54 -15.18 -14.42
C SER A 102 -1.22 -16.41 -15.24
N ASN A 103 -2.20 -16.85 -16.05
CA ASN A 103 -2.02 -17.93 -17.01
C ASN A 103 -1.85 -17.41 -18.44
N ASN A 104 -1.81 -16.09 -18.61
CA ASN A 104 -1.72 -15.45 -19.90
C ASN A 104 -0.28 -14.99 -20.17
N PRO A 105 0.42 -15.56 -21.16
CA PRO A 105 1.80 -15.19 -21.46
C PRO A 105 1.97 -13.71 -21.82
N GLY A 106 1.01 -13.11 -22.51
CA GLY A 106 1.05 -11.68 -22.84
C GLY A 106 0.95 -10.81 -21.60
N GLU A 107 0.07 -11.16 -20.67
CA GLU A 107 -0.03 -10.46 -19.40
C GLU A 107 1.25 -10.61 -18.58
N GLN A 108 1.80 -11.82 -18.51
CA GLN A 108 3.05 -12.07 -17.80
C GLN A 108 4.20 -11.22 -18.36
N ALA A 109 4.30 -11.13 -19.69
CA ALA A 109 5.32 -10.32 -20.34
C ALA A 109 5.14 -8.84 -20.02
N SER A 110 3.92 -8.34 -20.06
CA SER A 110 3.62 -6.95 -19.76
C SER A 110 3.97 -6.61 -18.30
N LEU A 111 3.61 -7.49 -17.37
CA LEU A 111 3.93 -7.31 -15.96
C LEU A 111 5.44 -7.32 -15.73
N ARG A 112 6.16 -8.20 -16.41
CA ARG A 112 7.62 -8.27 -16.33
C ARG A 112 8.27 -6.97 -16.79
N GLU A 113 7.79 -6.40 -17.89
CA GLU A 113 8.28 -5.12 -18.38
C GLU A 113 8.07 -4.01 -17.37
N ARG A 114 6.90 -3.97 -16.74
CA ARG A 114 6.59 -2.97 -15.72
C ARG A 114 7.49 -3.10 -14.51
N ILE A 115 7.76 -4.33 -14.08
CA ILE A 115 8.66 -4.60 -12.97
C ILE A 115 10.08 -4.10 -13.29
N GLU A 116 10.59 -4.46 -14.46
CA GLU A 116 11.94 -4.04 -14.86
C GLU A 116 12.04 -2.51 -14.99
N ALA A 117 10.99 -1.86 -15.49
CA ALA A 117 10.96 -0.41 -15.57
C ALA A 117 11.02 0.24 -14.18
N LEU A 118 10.29 -0.29 -13.21
CA LEU A 118 10.32 0.21 -11.83
C LEU A 118 11.69 0.00 -11.19
N LYS A 119 12.30 -1.17 -11.37
CA LYS A 119 13.63 -1.42 -10.86
C LYS A 119 14.63 -0.40 -11.39
N LYS A 120 14.55 -0.12 -12.68
CA LYS A 120 15.45 0.83 -13.32
C LYS A 120 15.19 2.25 -12.83
N GLN A 121 13.93 2.66 -12.79
CA GLN A 121 13.54 4.01 -12.39
C GLN A 121 13.94 4.34 -10.96
N TYR A 122 13.81 3.38 -10.05
CA TYR A 122 14.09 3.58 -8.64
C TYR A 122 15.41 2.96 -8.19
N SER A 123 16.23 2.51 -9.14
CA SER A 123 17.55 1.91 -8.87
C SER A 123 17.49 0.75 -7.88
N ILE A 124 16.48 -0.10 -8.04
CA ILE A 124 16.30 -1.26 -7.19
C ILE A 124 17.08 -2.43 -7.76
N LEU A 125 18.05 -2.90 -6.98
CA LEU A 125 18.75 -4.14 -7.31
C LEU A 125 17.89 -5.28 -6.82
N SER A 126 17.43 -6.07 -7.72
CA SER A 126 16.51 -7.06 -7.40
C SER A 126 17.07 -8.17 -6.60
N PRO A 127 16.44 -8.52 -5.56
CA PRO A 127 16.60 -9.84 -5.08
C PRO A 127 15.42 -10.70 -5.35
N TYR A 128 14.52 -10.29 -6.11
CA TYR A 128 13.33 -11.09 -6.32
C TYR A 128 13.50 -12.11 -7.43
#